data_c0aacf9e0c2bd82add5cd22b8051de07
#
_entry.id   c0aacf9e0c2bd82add5cd22b8051de07
#
_cell.length_a   1.000
_cell.length_b   1.000
_cell.length_c   1.000
_cell.angle_alpha   90.00
_cell.angle_beta   90.00
_cell.angle_gamma   90.00
#
_symmetry.space_group_name_H-M   'P 1'
#
loop_
_entity.id
_entity.type
_entity.pdbx_description
1 polymer ?
#
loop_
_entity_poly.entity_id
_entity_poly.type
_entity_poly.pdbx_seq_one_letter_code
_entity_poly.pdbx_strand_id
1 'polypeptide(L)'
;MITVAPTAGPIGPLLRTAIDAEQVGAARLHLAADQPDLSLALSALREQTQLFLTCDSTVHGADEVGSDFVDVVLDDNPDRPALVAEVARLVTANPAGVAVSGRGSATLPVLLAALATGGHLWVAAPEHEAATVAPPPFAARPKDHVALVARACGLARIAGRPPLDRPAAARLLGLAAAPTDSDS
;
A
#
# COMPACT_ATOMS: atom_id res chain seq x y z
N MET A 1 -0.55 7.31 5.04
CA MET A 1 -0.65 6.97 3.60
C MET A 1 -1.17 5.55 3.46
N ILE A 2 -1.88 5.28 2.38
CA ILE A 2 -2.32 3.92 2.03
C ILE A 2 -1.75 3.57 0.66
N THR A 3 -1.03 2.45 0.61
CA THR A 3 -0.49 1.85 -0.60
C THR A 3 -1.35 0.66 -1.00
N VAL A 4 -1.66 0.52 -2.28
CA VAL A 4 -2.24 -0.71 -2.84
C VAL A 4 -1.16 -1.44 -3.63
N ALA A 5 -1.05 -2.76 -3.44
CA ALA A 5 -0.16 -3.63 -4.20
C ALA A 5 -0.99 -4.77 -4.81
N PRO A 6 -1.49 -4.59 -6.03
CA PRO A 6 -2.23 -5.63 -6.74
C PRO A 6 -1.31 -6.76 -7.17
N THR A 7 -1.88 -7.94 -7.36
CA THR A 7 -1.16 -9.06 -7.98
C THR A 7 -0.80 -8.71 -9.43
N ALA A 8 0.39 -9.14 -9.88
CA ALA A 8 0.80 -9.01 -11.27
C ALA A 8 -0.22 -9.65 -12.21
N GLY A 9 -0.49 -8.99 -13.34
CA GLY A 9 -1.52 -9.44 -14.26
C GLY A 9 -1.73 -8.52 -15.46
N PRO A 10 -2.77 -8.78 -16.28
CA PRO A 10 -3.06 -7.98 -17.46
C PRO A 10 -3.32 -6.50 -17.12
N ILE A 11 -2.92 -5.60 -18.01
CA ILE A 11 -3.00 -4.13 -17.81
C ILE A 11 -4.45 -3.66 -17.56
N GLY A 12 -5.43 -4.18 -18.28
CA GLY A 12 -6.81 -3.71 -18.16
C GLY A 12 -7.44 -3.91 -16.77
N PRO A 13 -7.36 -5.11 -16.16
CA PRO A 13 -7.73 -5.32 -14.76
C PRO A 13 -6.91 -4.46 -13.78
N LEU A 14 -5.61 -4.33 -14.00
CA LEU A 14 -4.72 -3.51 -13.19
C LEU A 14 -5.15 -2.04 -13.16
N LEU A 15 -5.43 -1.44 -14.32
CA LEU A 15 -5.93 -0.07 -14.44
C LEU A 15 -7.23 0.14 -13.69
N ARG A 16 -8.19 -0.76 -13.83
CA ARG A 16 -9.46 -0.67 -13.09
C ARG A 16 -9.21 -0.70 -11.58
N THR A 17 -8.39 -1.64 -11.11
CA THR A 17 -8.03 -1.73 -9.69
C THR A 17 -7.35 -0.44 -9.20
N ALA A 18 -6.45 0.15 -9.97
CA ALA A 18 -5.76 1.37 -9.62
C ALA A 18 -6.72 2.57 -9.51
N ILE A 19 -7.57 2.76 -10.52
CA ILE A 19 -8.58 3.84 -10.54
C ILE A 19 -9.54 3.71 -9.36
N ASP A 20 -10.08 2.53 -9.13
CA ASP A 20 -11.03 2.29 -8.05
C ASP A 20 -10.34 2.44 -6.67
N ALA A 21 -9.08 2.00 -6.52
CA ALA A 21 -8.31 2.16 -5.29
C ALA A 21 -8.03 3.64 -4.99
N GLU A 22 -7.70 4.44 -6.01
CA GLU A 22 -7.53 5.88 -5.88
C GLU A 22 -8.82 6.55 -5.39
N GLN A 23 -9.95 6.22 -6.00
CA GLN A 23 -11.26 6.78 -5.63
C GLN A 23 -11.64 6.51 -4.17
N VAL A 24 -11.23 5.37 -3.60
CA VAL A 24 -11.51 5.05 -2.20
C VAL A 24 -10.45 5.55 -1.23
N GLY A 25 -9.33 6.10 -1.72
CA GLY A 25 -8.34 6.83 -0.91
C GLY A 25 -6.94 6.23 -0.85
N ALA A 26 -6.55 5.35 -1.77
CA ALA A 26 -5.14 5.02 -1.96
C ALA A 26 -4.37 6.24 -2.50
N ALA A 27 -3.11 6.39 -2.10
CA ALA A 27 -2.24 7.45 -2.60
C ALA A 27 -1.05 6.88 -3.38
N ARG A 28 -0.74 5.59 -3.22
CA ARG A 28 0.37 4.92 -3.88
C ARG A 28 -0.07 3.57 -4.42
N LEU A 29 0.41 3.24 -5.59
CA LEU A 29 0.35 1.91 -6.20
C LEU A 29 1.76 1.33 -6.26
N HIS A 30 1.94 0.15 -5.68
CA HIS A 30 3.19 -0.59 -5.78
C HIS A 30 3.02 -1.78 -6.72
N LEU A 31 3.86 -1.85 -7.75
CA LEU A 31 3.83 -2.91 -8.75
C LEU A 31 4.93 -3.93 -8.47
N ALA A 32 4.60 -5.20 -8.57
CA ALA A 32 5.56 -6.27 -8.48
C ALA A 32 6.55 -6.24 -9.67
N ALA A 33 7.78 -6.69 -9.45
CA ALA A 33 8.82 -6.70 -10.48
C ALA A 33 8.49 -7.63 -11.66
N ASP A 34 7.66 -8.63 -11.43
CA ASP A 34 7.19 -9.61 -12.43
C ASP A 34 5.91 -9.17 -13.17
N GLN A 35 5.48 -7.90 -12.99
CA GLN A 35 4.34 -7.35 -13.73
C GLN A 35 4.57 -7.45 -15.24
N PRO A 36 3.69 -8.12 -16.01
CA PRO A 36 3.79 -8.17 -17.46
C PRO A 36 3.77 -6.75 -18.07
N ASP A 37 4.62 -6.52 -19.07
CA ASP A 37 4.70 -5.24 -19.78
C ASP A 37 4.80 -4.02 -18.83
N LEU A 38 5.63 -4.10 -17.78
CA LEU A 38 5.71 -3.14 -16.68
C LEU A 38 5.82 -1.69 -17.17
N SER A 39 6.66 -1.40 -18.18
CA SER A 39 6.80 -0.05 -18.72
C SER A 39 5.50 0.48 -19.34
N LEU A 40 4.78 -0.39 -20.06
CA LEU A 40 3.49 -0.03 -20.66
C LEU A 40 2.42 0.16 -19.56
N ALA A 41 2.43 -0.69 -18.54
CA ALA A 41 1.55 -0.56 -17.39
C ALA A 41 1.76 0.76 -16.66
N LEU A 42 3.02 1.15 -16.40
CA LEU A 42 3.37 2.42 -15.77
C LEU A 42 2.91 3.62 -16.60
N SER A 43 3.12 3.60 -17.92
CA SER A 43 2.65 4.66 -18.82
C SER A 43 1.13 4.82 -18.77
N ALA A 44 0.40 3.71 -18.92
CA ALA A 44 -1.06 3.72 -18.89
C ALA A 44 -1.64 4.17 -17.52
N LEU A 45 -1.00 3.77 -16.42
CA LEU A 45 -1.38 4.20 -15.08
C LEU A 45 -1.17 5.70 -14.87
N ARG A 46 -0.05 6.26 -15.35
CA ARG A 46 0.22 7.70 -15.26
C ARG A 46 -0.79 8.56 -16.03
N GLU A 47 -1.31 8.05 -17.13
CA GLU A 47 -2.33 8.75 -17.92
C GLU A 47 -3.70 8.75 -17.24
N GLN A 48 -4.00 7.76 -16.40
CA GLN A 48 -5.34 7.53 -15.88
C GLN A 48 -5.49 7.70 -14.36
N THR A 49 -4.39 7.82 -13.61
CA THR A 49 -4.42 7.97 -12.16
C THR A 49 -3.46 9.06 -11.66
N GLN A 50 -3.70 9.53 -10.45
CA GLN A 50 -2.81 10.44 -9.72
C GLN A 50 -2.00 9.71 -8.64
N LEU A 51 -2.03 8.37 -8.63
CA LEU A 51 -1.26 7.55 -7.68
C LEU A 51 0.24 7.74 -7.90
N PHE A 52 1.02 7.70 -6.82
CA PHE A 52 2.46 7.50 -6.91
C PHE A 52 2.73 6.05 -7.30
N LEU A 53 3.51 5.86 -8.36
CA LEU A 53 3.77 4.55 -8.94
C LEU A 53 5.17 4.08 -8.54
N THR A 54 5.24 3.03 -7.74
CA THR A 54 6.49 2.43 -7.27
C THR A 54 6.60 0.97 -7.68
N CYS A 55 7.80 0.42 -7.76
CA CYS A 55 8.02 -0.99 -8.01
C CYS A 55 9.32 -1.47 -7.35
N ASP A 56 9.48 -2.80 -7.24
CA ASP A 56 10.66 -3.44 -6.61
C ASP A 56 11.95 -3.27 -7.42
N SER A 57 11.88 -2.75 -8.64
CA SER A 57 13.03 -2.56 -9.53
C SER A 57 13.08 -1.13 -10.07
N THR A 58 14.28 -0.66 -10.38
CA THR A 58 14.46 0.63 -11.06
C THR A 58 13.97 0.53 -12.49
N VAL A 59 12.79 1.07 -12.76
CA VAL A 59 12.15 1.06 -14.08
C VAL A 59 11.79 2.48 -14.47
N HIS A 60 12.07 2.83 -15.73
CA HIS A 60 11.69 4.14 -16.26
C HIS A 60 10.16 4.33 -16.16
N GLY A 61 9.76 5.43 -15.53
CA GLY A 61 8.33 5.74 -15.29
C GLY A 61 7.82 5.36 -13.91
N ALA A 62 8.57 4.68 -13.04
CA ALA A 62 8.26 4.57 -11.62
C ALA A 62 8.72 5.82 -10.85
N ASP A 63 8.04 6.13 -9.75
CA ASP A 63 8.47 7.19 -8.84
C ASP A 63 9.56 6.66 -7.92
N GLU A 64 10.67 7.39 -7.81
CA GLU A 64 11.75 7.06 -6.89
C GLU A 64 11.36 7.54 -5.49
N VAL A 65 11.00 6.59 -4.62
CA VAL A 65 10.75 6.86 -3.20
C VAL A 65 12.09 7.17 -2.52
N GLY A 66 12.09 8.18 -1.64
CA GLY A 66 13.27 8.48 -0.83
C GLY A 66 13.76 7.25 -0.07
N SER A 67 15.07 7.06 -0.01
CA SER A 67 15.72 5.88 0.60
C SER A 67 15.33 5.63 2.06
N ASP A 68 14.81 6.65 2.72
CA ASP A 68 14.45 6.60 4.14
C ASP A 68 13.01 6.08 4.38
N PHE A 69 12.19 5.94 3.33
CA PHE A 69 10.86 5.35 3.43
C PHE A 69 10.94 3.84 3.18
N VAL A 70 10.43 3.05 4.09
CA VAL A 70 10.59 1.59 4.09
C VAL A 70 9.24 0.89 3.92
N ASP A 71 9.21 -0.12 3.06
CA ASP A 71 8.09 -1.05 2.92
C ASP A 71 8.43 -2.38 3.60
N VAL A 72 7.53 -2.87 4.48
CA VAL A 72 7.75 -4.11 5.24
C VAL A 72 6.52 -5.00 5.18
N VAL A 73 6.73 -6.26 4.86
CA VAL A 73 5.71 -7.31 4.96
C VAL A 73 6.04 -8.22 6.11
N LEU A 74 5.12 -8.37 7.06
CA LEU A 74 5.26 -9.27 8.20
C LEU A 74 4.53 -10.58 7.93
N ASP A 75 5.22 -11.68 8.21
CA ASP A 75 4.65 -13.02 8.10
C ASP A 75 3.63 -13.29 9.20
N ASP A 76 2.78 -14.29 8.96
CA ASP A 76 1.80 -14.72 9.95
C ASP A 76 2.50 -15.23 11.21
N ASN A 77 2.09 -14.70 12.34
CA ASN A 77 2.61 -15.09 13.66
C ASN A 77 1.42 -15.24 14.61
N PRO A 78 1.25 -16.42 15.26
CA PRO A 78 0.20 -16.62 16.24
C PRO A 78 0.35 -15.74 17.48
N ASP A 79 1.56 -15.28 17.81
CA ASP A 79 1.83 -14.33 18.90
C ASP A 79 1.48 -12.91 18.45
N ARG A 80 0.22 -12.53 18.66
CA ARG A 80 -0.29 -11.20 18.30
C ARG A 80 0.38 -10.05 19.07
N PRO A 81 0.68 -10.17 20.37
CA PRO A 81 1.49 -9.19 21.07
C PRO A 81 2.86 -8.97 20.44
N ALA A 82 3.55 -10.03 20.01
CA ALA A 82 4.84 -9.91 19.34
C ALA A 82 4.72 -9.18 17.99
N LEU A 83 3.68 -9.43 17.20
CA LEU A 83 3.41 -8.68 15.96
C LEU A 83 3.21 -7.19 16.21
N VAL A 84 2.42 -6.83 17.22
CA VAL A 84 2.17 -5.43 17.58
C VAL A 84 3.46 -4.75 18.03
N ALA A 85 4.27 -5.42 18.85
CA ALA A 85 5.57 -4.92 19.31
C ALA A 85 6.54 -4.71 18.13
N GLU A 86 6.55 -5.63 17.17
CA GLU A 86 7.39 -5.53 15.97
C GLU A 86 6.99 -4.34 15.09
N VAL A 87 5.68 -4.12 14.86
CA VAL A 87 5.20 -2.93 14.13
C VAL A 87 5.63 -1.64 14.86
N ALA A 88 5.47 -1.57 16.18
CA ALA A 88 5.88 -0.41 16.97
C ALA A 88 7.40 -0.16 16.87
N ARG A 89 8.21 -1.22 16.90
CA ARG A 89 9.66 -1.15 16.71
C ARG A 89 10.02 -0.62 15.33
N LEU A 90 9.38 -1.14 14.26
CA LEU A 90 9.60 -0.70 12.88
C LEU A 90 9.26 0.78 12.71
N VAL A 91 8.13 1.23 13.23
CA VAL A 91 7.71 2.65 13.16
C VAL A 91 8.72 3.55 13.89
N THR A 92 9.19 3.13 15.07
CA THR A 92 10.17 3.90 15.83
C THR A 92 11.54 3.95 15.14
N ALA A 93 11.94 2.85 14.51
CA ALA A 93 13.23 2.75 13.83
C ALA A 93 13.26 3.52 12.48
N ASN A 94 12.11 3.84 11.91
CA ASN A 94 11.99 4.50 10.60
C ASN A 94 11.21 5.83 10.71
N PRO A 95 11.81 6.88 11.26
CA PRO A 95 11.13 8.16 11.49
C PRO A 95 10.69 8.87 10.19
N ALA A 96 11.33 8.59 9.06
CA ALA A 96 10.93 9.10 7.76
C ALA A 96 9.63 8.46 7.23
N GLY A 97 9.29 7.27 7.72
CA GLY A 97 8.05 6.57 7.44
C GLY A 97 8.26 5.09 7.10
N VAL A 98 7.31 4.28 7.50
CA VAL A 98 7.23 2.86 7.15
C VAL A 98 5.81 2.49 6.78
N ALA A 99 5.64 1.82 5.64
CA ALA A 99 4.40 1.17 5.29
C ALA A 99 4.49 -0.33 5.62
N VAL A 100 3.51 -0.82 6.35
CA VAL A 100 3.51 -2.22 6.79
C VAL A 100 2.29 -2.96 6.26
N SER A 101 2.51 -4.22 5.92
CA SER A 101 1.49 -5.20 5.58
C SER A 101 1.69 -6.46 6.42
N GLY A 102 0.64 -7.24 6.61
CA GLY A 102 0.72 -8.56 7.22
C GLY A 102 0.18 -9.62 6.27
N ARG A 103 0.77 -10.80 6.28
CA ARG A 103 0.28 -11.97 5.53
C ARG A 103 -0.76 -12.75 6.32
N GLY A 104 -1.68 -13.36 5.63
CA GLY A 104 -2.65 -14.28 6.23
C GLY A 104 -3.45 -13.65 7.37
N SER A 105 -3.45 -14.30 8.52
CA SER A 105 -4.17 -13.85 9.72
C SER A 105 -3.48 -12.67 10.42
N ALA A 106 -2.25 -12.31 10.05
CA ALA A 106 -1.55 -11.12 10.56
C ALA A 106 -2.05 -9.81 9.93
N THR A 107 -2.74 -9.84 8.78
CA THR A 107 -3.15 -8.64 8.05
C THR A 107 -3.84 -7.60 8.93
N LEU A 108 -4.94 -7.98 9.59
CA LEU A 108 -5.69 -7.02 10.41
C LEU A 108 -4.94 -6.55 11.66
N PRO A 109 -4.32 -7.43 12.46
CA PRO A 109 -3.48 -7.01 13.59
C PRO A 109 -2.37 -6.03 13.20
N VAL A 110 -1.66 -6.26 12.10
CA VAL A 110 -0.59 -5.40 11.61
C VAL A 110 -1.14 -4.03 11.18
N LEU A 111 -2.24 -3.99 10.42
CA LEU A 111 -2.86 -2.72 10.01
C LEU A 111 -3.32 -1.89 11.22
N LEU A 112 -3.92 -2.52 12.22
CA LEU A 112 -4.36 -1.83 13.44
C LEU A 112 -3.17 -1.33 14.27
N ALA A 113 -2.11 -2.12 14.40
CA ALA A 113 -0.88 -1.73 15.08
C ALA A 113 -0.21 -0.55 14.36
N ALA A 114 -0.12 -0.57 13.04
CA ALA A 114 0.42 0.54 12.26
C ALA A 114 -0.37 1.84 12.46
N LEU A 115 -1.70 1.77 12.46
CA LEU A 115 -2.54 2.93 12.73
C LEU A 115 -2.32 3.46 14.16
N ALA A 116 -2.20 2.59 15.15
CA ALA A 116 -2.00 2.98 16.54
C ALA A 116 -0.62 3.60 16.80
N THR A 117 0.41 3.16 16.07
CA THR A 117 1.82 3.56 16.31
C THR A 117 2.32 4.67 15.38
N GLY A 118 1.55 5.09 14.40
CA GLY A 118 1.97 6.15 13.47
C GLY A 118 2.48 5.65 12.11
N GLY A 119 2.53 4.35 11.88
CA GLY A 119 2.91 3.76 10.59
C GLY A 119 1.90 4.00 9.46
N HIS A 120 2.28 3.60 8.27
CA HIS A 120 1.47 3.66 7.07
C HIS A 120 0.99 2.26 6.65
N LEU A 121 -0.06 2.19 5.86
CA LEU A 121 -0.69 0.93 5.48
C LEU A 121 -0.26 0.51 4.08
N TRP A 122 0.17 -0.73 3.95
CA TRP A 122 0.40 -1.37 2.67
C TRP A 122 -0.62 -2.51 2.51
N VAL A 123 -1.54 -2.34 1.60
CA VAL A 123 -2.61 -3.30 1.31
C VAL A 123 -2.18 -4.14 0.11
N ALA A 124 -1.53 -5.26 0.40
CA ALA A 124 -1.18 -6.25 -0.62
C ALA A 124 -2.37 -7.18 -0.91
N ALA A 125 -2.41 -7.73 -2.12
CA ALA A 125 -3.27 -8.87 -2.39
C ALA A 125 -2.88 -10.02 -1.46
N PRO A 126 -3.85 -10.79 -0.95
CA PRO A 126 -3.51 -12.07 -0.40
C PRO A 126 -2.85 -12.88 -1.53
N GLU A 127 -1.55 -13.11 -1.45
CA GLU A 127 -0.90 -14.08 -2.30
C GLU A 127 -1.75 -15.36 -2.26
N HIS A 128 -1.83 -16.08 -3.36
CA HIS A 128 -2.51 -17.37 -3.43
C HIS A 128 -1.83 -18.31 -2.42
N GLU A 129 -2.20 -18.18 -1.16
CA GLU A 129 -1.94 -19.27 -0.23
C GLU A 129 -2.66 -20.49 -0.78
N ALA A 130 -1.87 -21.46 -1.17
CA ALA A 130 -2.36 -22.78 -1.54
C ALA A 130 -3.47 -23.18 -0.56
N ALA A 131 -4.66 -23.45 -1.07
CA ALA A 131 -5.93 -23.56 -0.35
C ALA A 131 -5.98 -24.82 0.54
N THR A 132 -5.18 -24.88 1.59
CA THR A 132 -5.08 -26.04 2.48
C THR A 132 -5.62 -25.79 3.89
N VAL A 133 -5.95 -24.57 4.26
CA VAL A 133 -6.56 -24.29 5.57
C VAL A 133 -7.82 -23.43 5.36
N ALA A 134 -8.94 -23.91 5.87
CA ALA A 134 -10.19 -23.14 5.87
C ALA A 134 -9.95 -21.79 6.58
N PRO A 135 -10.26 -20.66 5.93
CA PRO A 135 -10.06 -19.36 6.55
C PRO A 135 -10.93 -19.23 7.80
N PRO A 136 -10.42 -18.60 8.87
CA PRO A 136 -11.26 -18.27 10.02
C PRO A 136 -12.46 -17.42 9.58
N PRO A 137 -13.59 -17.49 10.30
CA PRO A 137 -14.87 -16.89 9.88
C PRO A 137 -14.83 -15.37 9.61
N PHE A 138 -13.79 -14.66 10.07
CA PHE A 138 -13.57 -13.24 9.80
C PHE A 138 -12.56 -12.96 8.68
N ALA A 139 -11.89 -13.98 8.16
CA ALA A 139 -11.05 -13.88 6.98
C ALA A 139 -11.91 -14.08 5.71
N ALA A 140 -12.98 -13.30 5.56
CA ALA A 140 -13.57 -13.13 4.25
C ALA A 140 -12.44 -12.60 3.36
N ARG A 141 -11.86 -13.48 2.52
CA ARG A 141 -10.83 -13.10 1.54
C ARG A 141 -11.44 -11.97 0.72
N PRO A 142 -10.98 -10.74 0.83
CA PRO A 142 -11.41 -9.75 -0.13
C PRO A 142 -10.85 -10.22 -1.46
N LYS A 143 -11.71 -10.74 -2.31
CA LYS A 143 -11.36 -11.04 -3.71
C LYS A 143 -11.03 -9.77 -4.48
N ASP A 144 -11.15 -8.62 -3.81
CA ASP A 144 -11.10 -7.29 -4.38
C ASP A 144 -10.15 -6.42 -3.56
N HIS A 145 -9.05 -6.00 -4.17
CA HIS A 145 -8.08 -5.08 -3.59
C HIS A 145 -8.73 -3.76 -3.18
N VAL A 146 -9.72 -3.30 -3.95
CA VAL A 146 -10.46 -2.07 -3.69
C VAL A 146 -11.22 -2.16 -2.38
N ALA A 147 -11.86 -3.30 -2.10
CA ALA A 147 -12.57 -3.51 -0.84
C ALA A 147 -11.61 -3.49 0.37
N LEU A 148 -10.39 -4.02 0.21
CA LEU A 148 -9.34 -3.93 1.24
C LEU A 148 -8.89 -2.50 1.47
N VAL A 149 -8.62 -1.75 0.40
CA VAL A 149 -8.24 -0.34 0.49
C VAL A 149 -9.35 0.46 1.15
N ALA A 150 -10.62 0.26 0.75
CA ALA A 150 -11.76 0.93 1.35
C ALA A 150 -11.88 0.66 2.86
N ARG A 151 -11.67 -0.60 3.29
CA ARG A 151 -11.64 -0.97 4.72
C ARG A 151 -10.47 -0.32 5.45
N ALA A 152 -9.27 -0.33 4.87
CA ALA A 152 -8.10 0.34 5.43
C ALA A 152 -8.34 1.85 5.59
N CYS A 153 -8.93 2.50 4.60
CA CYS A 153 -9.33 3.91 4.68
C CYS A 153 -10.38 4.16 5.77
N GLY A 154 -11.37 3.28 5.91
CA GLY A 154 -12.37 3.34 6.97
C GLY A 154 -11.73 3.24 8.36
N LEU A 155 -10.86 2.26 8.58
CA LEU A 155 -10.12 2.09 9.83
C LEU A 155 -9.23 3.30 10.13
N ALA A 156 -8.54 3.83 9.12
CA ALA A 156 -7.68 5.01 9.27
C ALA A 156 -8.50 6.24 9.72
N ARG A 157 -9.68 6.46 9.14
CA ARG A 157 -10.59 7.55 9.55
C ARG A 157 -11.08 7.37 10.99
N ILE A 158 -11.48 6.15 11.37
CA ILE A 158 -11.91 5.82 12.74
C ILE A 158 -10.77 6.06 13.74
N ALA A 159 -9.53 5.74 13.36
CA ALA A 159 -8.34 5.98 14.17
C ALA A 159 -7.90 7.47 14.21
N GLY A 160 -8.66 8.38 13.60
CA GLY A 160 -8.30 9.81 13.54
C GLY A 160 -7.12 10.12 12.59
N ARG A 161 -6.78 9.19 11.70
CA ARG A 161 -5.66 9.29 10.74
C ARG A 161 -6.17 9.12 9.31
N PRO A 162 -6.92 10.09 8.77
CA PRO A 162 -7.48 9.97 7.42
C PRO A 162 -6.39 9.75 6.37
N PRO A 163 -6.71 9.13 5.23
CA PRO A 163 -5.79 9.00 4.11
C PRO A 163 -5.16 10.34 3.75
N LEU A 164 -3.87 10.32 3.43
CA LEU A 164 -3.15 11.52 3.01
C LEU A 164 -3.61 11.95 1.61
N ASP A 165 -3.71 13.25 1.42
CA ASP A 165 -3.82 13.84 0.09
C ASP A 165 -2.49 13.69 -0.70
N ARG A 166 -2.52 13.96 -1.99
CA ARG A 166 -1.36 13.81 -2.87
C ARG A 166 -0.16 14.66 -2.41
N PRO A 167 -0.30 15.96 -2.07
CA PRO A 167 0.83 16.77 -1.58
C PRO A 167 1.46 16.22 -0.30
N ALA A 168 0.66 15.77 0.64
CA ALA A 168 1.17 15.18 1.89
C ALA A 168 1.86 13.82 1.63
N ALA A 169 1.31 13.01 0.75
CA ALA A 169 1.92 11.75 0.34
C ALA A 169 3.25 11.97 -0.41
N ALA A 170 3.34 12.98 -1.28
CA ALA A 170 4.58 13.35 -1.97
C ALA A 170 5.69 13.72 -0.97
N ARG A 171 5.37 14.57 0.00
CA ARG A 171 6.34 14.94 1.06
C ARG A 171 6.81 13.73 1.85
N LEU A 172 5.89 12.85 2.23
CA LEU A 172 6.21 11.63 2.96
C LEU A 172 7.15 10.70 2.17
N LEU A 173 6.93 10.59 0.87
CA LEU A 173 7.73 9.73 -0.01
C LEU A 173 9.07 10.37 -0.42
N GLY A 174 9.37 11.59 0.03
CA GLY A 174 10.58 12.32 -0.37
C GLY A 174 10.56 12.77 -1.84
N LEU A 175 9.38 12.79 -2.47
CA LEU A 175 9.21 13.24 -3.84
C LEU A 175 9.16 14.77 -3.87
N ALA A 176 9.93 15.40 -4.73
CA ALA A 176 9.87 16.84 -4.92
C ALA A 176 8.44 17.24 -5.28
N ALA A 177 7.92 18.28 -4.64
CA ALA A 177 6.66 18.86 -5.08
C ALA A 177 6.84 19.29 -6.55
N ALA A 178 5.96 18.81 -7.44
CA ALA A 178 5.91 19.36 -8.79
C ALA A 178 5.80 20.89 -8.68
N PRO A 179 6.59 21.67 -9.46
CA PRO A 179 6.47 23.11 -9.43
C PRO A 179 5.00 23.47 -9.68
N THR A 180 4.40 24.16 -8.73
CA THR A 180 3.07 24.73 -8.93
C THR A 180 3.23 25.79 -10.02
N ASP A 181 2.66 25.54 -11.20
CA ASP A 181 2.47 26.57 -12.26
C ASP A 181 1.55 27.67 -11.74
N SER A 182 2.08 28.49 -10.86
CA SER A 182 1.42 29.70 -10.37
C SER A 182 2.41 30.87 -10.49
N ASP A 183 2.71 31.21 -11.74
CA ASP A 183 3.13 32.59 -12.13
C ASP A 183 2.93 32.72 -13.66
N SER A 184 1.73 33.11 -14.04
CA SER A 184 1.45 33.68 -15.34
C SER A 184 0.35 34.72 -15.21
#